data_d5ae7e4cbc3a5535247caf1b2a861b89
#
_entry.id   d5ae7e4cbc3a5535247caf1b2a861b89
#
_cell.length_a   1.000
_cell.length_b   1.000
_cell.length_c   1.000
_cell.angle_alpha   90.00
_cell.angle_beta   90.00
_cell.angle_gamma   90.00
#
_symmetry.space_group_name_H-M   'P 1'
#
loop_
_entity.id
_entity.type
_entity.pdbx_description
1 polymer ?
#
loop_
_entity_poly.entity_id
_entity_poly.type
_entity_poly.pdbx_seq_one_letter_code
_entity_poly.pdbx_strand_id
1 'polypeptide(L)'
;MDLEQVNAVVAPTSLPIAFSLVHQVLIEDGTIVFTGGPAPQFSPRWAQQIDLGIDDHGKERSVEEMMGQRIGNYDIFLQFQRLVFAATESYVASIDPSSFDEVIVAAPYGASVAHTFSARVGGERGITRSDALECWIYQHALRHMGEIEHARSLVGLSGMTS
;
A
#
# COMPACT_ATOMS: atom_id res chain seq x y z
N MET A 1 -12.79 -13.61 -4.18
CA MET A 1 -11.94 -14.47 -3.31
C MET A 1 -12.68 -14.72 -2.02
N ASP A 2 -12.56 -15.91 -1.46
CA ASP A 2 -12.99 -16.20 -0.11
C ASP A 2 -11.85 -15.99 0.90
N LEU A 3 -12.17 -16.15 2.21
CA LEU A 3 -11.19 -15.95 3.29
C LEU A 3 -10.04 -16.97 3.26
N GLU A 4 -10.30 -18.19 2.81
CA GLU A 4 -9.25 -19.22 2.68
C GLU A 4 -8.24 -18.82 1.61
N GLN A 5 -8.71 -18.41 0.44
CA GLN A 5 -7.88 -18.00 -0.68
C GLN A 5 -7.06 -16.74 -0.38
N VAL A 6 -7.67 -15.72 0.25
CA VAL A 6 -6.98 -14.45 0.54
C VAL A 6 -5.89 -14.61 1.60
N ASN A 7 -6.06 -15.57 2.52
CA ASN A 7 -5.13 -15.81 3.62
C ASN A 7 -4.17 -16.99 3.38
N ALA A 8 -4.26 -17.67 2.24
CA ALA A 8 -3.44 -18.84 1.95
C ALA A 8 -1.95 -18.48 1.83
N VAL A 9 -1.11 -19.23 2.56
CA VAL A 9 0.35 -19.25 2.39
C VAL A 9 0.68 -20.51 1.59
N VAL A 10 0.97 -20.34 0.31
CA VAL A 10 1.09 -21.47 -0.64
C VAL A 10 2.50 -22.06 -0.76
N ALA A 11 3.51 -21.38 -0.20
CA ALA A 11 4.89 -21.87 -0.16
C ALA A 11 5.62 -21.28 1.06
N PRO A 12 6.75 -21.88 1.50
CA PRO A 12 7.46 -21.47 2.73
C PRO A 12 7.94 -20.02 2.78
N THR A 13 8.01 -19.34 1.64
CA THR A 13 8.47 -17.95 1.53
C THR A 13 7.49 -17.07 0.78
N SER A 14 6.26 -17.56 0.50
CA SER A 14 5.23 -16.77 -0.16
C SER A 14 4.44 -15.96 0.86
N LEU A 15 4.17 -14.72 0.52
CA LEU A 15 3.25 -13.90 1.30
C LEU A 15 1.80 -14.22 0.88
N PRO A 16 0.84 -14.21 1.82
CA PRO A 16 -0.57 -14.34 1.48
C PRO A 16 -1.04 -13.09 0.69
N ILE A 17 -2.09 -13.26 -0.11
CA ILE A 17 -2.73 -12.13 -0.82
C ILE A 17 -3.15 -11.04 0.18
N ALA A 18 -3.59 -11.43 1.38
CA ALA A 18 -3.92 -10.52 2.47
C ALA A 18 -2.80 -9.52 2.77
N PHE A 19 -1.51 -9.97 2.73
CA PHE A 19 -0.40 -9.07 2.97
C PHE A 19 -0.34 -7.98 1.90
N SER A 20 -0.31 -8.34 0.61
CA SER A 20 -0.22 -7.37 -0.48
C SER A 20 -1.40 -6.39 -0.49
N LEU A 21 -2.62 -6.87 -0.19
CA LEU A 21 -3.81 -6.02 -0.10
C LEU A 21 -3.72 -5.01 1.05
N VAL A 22 -3.42 -5.47 2.27
CA VAL A 22 -3.35 -4.61 3.45
C VAL A 22 -2.17 -3.64 3.33
N HIS A 23 -1.01 -4.14 2.93
CA HIS A 23 0.19 -3.33 2.73
C HIS A 23 -0.05 -2.18 1.75
N GLN A 24 -0.61 -2.47 0.57
CA GLN A 24 -0.91 -1.46 -0.44
C GLN A 24 -1.83 -0.36 0.11
N VAL A 25 -2.95 -0.75 0.74
CA VAL A 25 -3.94 0.21 1.22
C VAL A 25 -3.36 1.08 2.34
N LEU A 26 -2.59 0.51 3.27
CA LEU A 26 -2.00 1.28 4.37
C LEU A 26 -0.86 2.20 3.90
N ILE A 27 -0.07 1.80 2.90
CA ILE A 27 0.93 2.69 2.28
C ILE A 27 0.25 3.85 1.56
N GLU A 28 -0.84 3.59 0.83
CA GLU A 28 -1.61 4.65 0.16
C GLU A 28 -2.18 5.64 1.17
N ASP A 29 -2.84 5.16 2.23
CA ASP A 29 -3.41 5.96 3.31
C ASP A 29 -2.34 6.85 3.99
N GLY A 30 -1.17 6.28 4.28
CA GLY A 30 -0.04 7.03 4.84
C GLY A 30 0.57 8.04 3.86
N THR A 31 0.63 7.70 2.58
CA THR A 31 1.18 8.58 1.54
C THR A 31 0.38 9.87 1.40
N ILE A 32 -0.95 9.80 1.47
CA ILE A 32 -1.82 11.00 1.42
C ILE A 32 -1.41 11.99 2.50
N VAL A 33 -1.26 11.53 3.74
CA VAL A 33 -0.84 12.37 4.86
C VAL A 33 0.54 12.98 4.62
N PHE A 34 1.47 12.16 4.17
CA PHE A 34 2.85 12.56 3.94
C PHE A 34 2.98 13.62 2.82
N THR A 35 2.08 13.56 1.84
CA THR A 35 2.03 14.54 0.75
C THR A 35 1.24 15.80 1.06
N GLY A 36 0.75 15.96 2.30
CA GLY A 36 0.03 17.16 2.78
C GLY A 36 -1.49 17.03 2.73
N GLY A 37 -2.01 15.83 2.57
CA GLY A 37 -3.45 15.54 2.58
C GLY A 37 -4.03 15.36 3.98
N PRO A 38 -5.28 14.87 4.08
CA PRO A 38 -5.99 14.70 5.34
C PRO A 38 -5.34 13.62 6.22
N ALA A 39 -5.77 13.57 7.48
CA ALA A 39 -5.37 12.52 8.42
C ALA A 39 -5.71 11.12 7.87
N PRO A 40 -4.95 10.08 8.27
CA PRO A 40 -5.17 8.73 7.75
C PRO A 40 -6.54 8.21 8.17
N GLN A 41 -7.13 7.39 7.31
CA GLN A 41 -8.40 6.70 7.59
C GLN A 41 -8.19 5.53 8.55
N PHE A 42 -6.99 4.92 8.53
CA PHE A 42 -6.67 3.78 9.37
C PHE A 42 -6.66 4.12 10.86
N SER A 43 -7.16 3.22 11.66
CA SER A 43 -7.20 3.35 13.12
C SER A 43 -7.22 1.96 13.77
N PRO A 44 -6.91 1.85 15.08
CA PRO A 44 -7.02 0.58 15.81
C PRO A 44 -8.41 -0.05 15.73
N ARG A 45 -9.48 0.76 15.57
CA ARG A 45 -10.82 0.28 15.36
C ARG A 45 -10.97 -0.48 14.03
N TRP A 46 -10.38 0.02 12.95
CA TRP A 46 -10.40 -0.67 11.67
C TRP A 46 -9.60 -1.97 11.74
N ALA A 47 -8.41 -1.97 12.34
CA ALA A 47 -7.61 -3.17 12.54
C ALA A 47 -8.43 -4.28 13.26
N GLN A 48 -9.13 -3.91 14.33
CA GLN A 48 -9.97 -4.82 15.09
C GLN A 48 -11.20 -5.31 14.28
N GLN A 49 -11.89 -4.42 13.57
CA GLN A 49 -13.10 -4.79 12.81
C GLN A 49 -12.79 -5.67 11.60
N ILE A 50 -11.64 -5.44 10.96
CA ILE A 50 -11.15 -6.27 9.86
C ILE A 50 -10.58 -7.60 10.39
N ASP A 51 -10.21 -7.67 11.67
CA ASP A 51 -9.49 -8.77 12.31
C ASP A 51 -8.16 -9.03 11.57
N LEU A 52 -7.29 -8.01 11.57
CA LEU A 52 -5.98 -8.09 10.94
C LEU A 52 -5.01 -8.93 11.78
N GLY A 53 -4.20 -9.77 11.12
CA GLY A 53 -3.08 -10.45 11.76
C GLY A 53 -1.92 -9.52 12.11
N ILE A 54 -1.73 -8.47 11.28
CA ILE A 54 -0.73 -7.40 11.47
C ILE A 54 -1.47 -6.07 11.29
N ASP A 55 -1.34 -5.17 12.24
CA ASP A 55 -2.05 -3.87 12.31
C ASP A 55 -1.22 -2.68 11.80
N ASP A 56 -0.15 -2.95 11.06
CA ASP A 56 0.66 -1.97 10.36
C ASP A 56 0.90 -2.39 8.88
N HIS A 57 1.59 -1.56 8.12
CA HIS A 57 1.88 -1.85 6.71
C HIS A 57 2.95 -2.94 6.49
N GLY A 58 3.59 -3.46 7.52
CA GLY A 58 4.51 -4.60 7.46
C GLY A 58 5.90 -4.34 6.87
N LYS A 59 6.21 -3.15 6.35
CA LYS A 59 7.47 -2.85 5.63
C LYS A 59 8.74 -3.13 6.43
N GLU A 60 8.69 -2.93 7.74
CA GLU A 60 9.85 -3.10 8.64
C GLU A 60 9.92 -4.50 9.28
N ARG A 61 9.01 -5.41 8.89
CA ARG A 61 8.91 -6.76 9.43
C ARG A 61 9.73 -7.75 8.61
N SER A 62 10.12 -8.86 9.23
CA SER A 62 10.69 -10.01 8.52
C SER A 62 9.64 -10.69 7.63
N VAL A 63 10.09 -11.46 6.64
CA VAL A 63 9.19 -12.23 5.76
C VAL A 63 8.34 -13.20 6.58
N GLU A 64 8.91 -13.83 7.62
CA GLU A 64 8.20 -14.74 8.51
C GLU A 64 7.05 -14.04 9.25
N GLU A 65 7.28 -12.84 9.74
CA GLU A 65 6.23 -12.02 10.37
C GLU A 65 5.17 -11.60 9.34
N MET A 66 5.60 -11.16 8.14
CA MET A 66 4.68 -10.77 7.06
C MET A 66 3.75 -11.92 6.62
N MET A 67 4.24 -13.17 6.66
CA MET A 67 3.43 -14.37 6.39
C MET A 67 2.29 -14.55 7.41
N GLY A 68 2.37 -13.93 8.58
CA GLY A 68 1.32 -13.91 9.59
C GLY A 68 0.16 -12.94 9.29
N GLN A 69 0.24 -12.17 8.20
CA GLN A 69 -0.88 -11.28 7.84
C GLN A 69 -2.10 -12.09 7.42
N ARG A 70 -3.24 -11.68 7.94
CA ARG A 70 -4.54 -12.22 7.57
C ARG A 70 -5.61 -11.13 7.62
N ILE A 71 -6.68 -11.37 6.91
CA ILE A 71 -7.93 -10.61 6.94
C ILE A 71 -8.99 -11.57 7.49
N GLY A 72 -9.55 -11.31 8.68
CA GLY A 72 -10.60 -12.13 9.26
C GLY A 72 -12.00 -11.73 8.77
N ASN A 73 -12.19 -10.46 8.37
CA ASN A 73 -13.43 -9.97 7.80
C ASN A 73 -13.18 -9.25 6.47
N TYR A 74 -13.36 -9.97 5.37
CA TYR A 74 -13.05 -9.47 4.03
C TYR A 74 -14.02 -8.35 3.59
N ASP A 75 -15.30 -8.42 3.95
CA ASP A 75 -16.27 -7.37 3.59
C ASP A 75 -15.95 -6.04 4.28
N ILE A 76 -15.54 -6.08 5.53
CA ILE A 76 -15.12 -4.89 6.28
C ILE A 76 -13.78 -4.35 5.70
N PHE A 77 -12.86 -5.23 5.31
CA PHE A 77 -11.65 -4.80 4.62
C PHE A 77 -11.97 -4.07 3.31
N LEU A 78 -12.88 -4.58 2.49
CA LEU A 78 -13.30 -3.92 1.24
C LEU A 78 -13.98 -2.56 1.49
N GLN A 79 -14.72 -2.40 2.58
CA GLN A 79 -15.26 -1.10 2.99
C GLN A 79 -14.14 -0.11 3.33
N PHE A 80 -13.16 -0.55 4.13
CA PHE A 80 -12.00 0.25 4.48
C PHE A 80 -11.19 0.65 3.24
N GLN A 81 -10.90 -0.30 2.36
CA GLN A 81 -10.19 -0.05 1.10
C GLN A 81 -10.88 1.03 0.25
N ARG A 82 -12.22 0.93 0.08
CA ARG A 82 -12.99 1.94 -0.66
C ARG A 82 -12.93 3.32 0.01
N LEU A 83 -12.92 3.37 1.33
CA LEU A 83 -12.79 4.61 2.08
C LEU A 83 -11.44 5.28 1.81
N VAL A 84 -10.34 4.51 1.85
CA VAL A 84 -9.00 5.02 1.55
C VAL A 84 -8.92 5.51 0.11
N PHE A 85 -9.36 4.72 -0.86
CA PHE A 85 -9.32 5.10 -2.28
C PHE A 85 -10.15 6.37 -2.56
N ALA A 86 -11.34 6.49 -1.98
CA ALA A 86 -12.15 7.70 -2.13
C ALA A 86 -11.48 8.93 -1.49
N ALA A 87 -10.78 8.76 -0.37
CA ALA A 87 -9.99 9.82 0.24
C ALA A 87 -8.81 10.24 -0.65
N THR A 88 -8.10 9.26 -1.25
CA THR A 88 -7.02 9.50 -2.21
C THR A 88 -7.52 10.29 -3.42
N GLU A 89 -8.59 9.82 -4.07
CA GLU A 89 -9.18 10.48 -5.25
C GLU A 89 -9.58 11.92 -4.92
N SER A 90 -10.27 12.13 -3.80
CA SER A 90 -10.70 13.46 -3.36
C SER A 90 -9.53 14.39 -3.09
N TYR A 91 -8.49 13.87 -2.42
CA TYR A 91 -7.28 14.63 -2.14
C TYR A 91 -6.55 15.02 -3.44
N VAL A 92 -6.26 14.06 -4.30
CA VAL A 92 -5.53 14.30 -5.56
C VAL A 92 -6.28 15.30 -6.43
N ALA A 93 -7.62 15.20 -6.51
CA ALA A 93 -8.45 16.15 -7.25
C ALA A 93 -8.42 17.58 -6.65
N SER A 94 -8.08 17.71 -5.38
CA SER A 94 -8.02 19.01 -4.68
C SER A 94 -6.65 19.69 -4.72
N ILE A 95 -5.59 18.99 -5.16
CA ILE A 95 -4.23 19.52 -5.21
C ILE A 95 -4.16 20.64 -6.26
N ASP A 96 -3.59 21.79 -5.86
CA ASP A 96 -3.22 22.83 -6.81
C ASP A 96 -2.11 22.29 -7.74
N PRO A 97 -2.34 22.25 -9.08
CA PRO A 97 -1.34 21.79 -10.03
C PRO A 97 0.02 22.48 -9.89
N SER A 98 0.08 23.73 -9.45
CA SER A 98 1.33 24.45 -9.25
C SER A 98 2.18 23.90 -8.10
N SER A 99 1.59 23.11 -7.19
CA SER A 99 2.29 22.49 -6.07
C SER A 99 2.87 21.10 -6.36
N PHE A 100 2.65 20.53 -7.54
CA PHE A 100 3.17 19.21 -7.88
C PHE A 100 4.70 19.13 -7.88
N ASP A 101 5.37 20.21 -8.27
CA ASP A 101 6.83 20.29 -8.28
C ASP A 101 7.45 20.70 -6.92
N GLU A 102 6.62 20.89 -5.89
CA GLU A 102 7.10 21.17 -4.55
C GLU A 102 7.89 19.97 -4.00
N VAL A 103 9.14 20.21 -3.56
CA VAL A 103 9.97 19.19 -2.93
C VAL A 103 9.47 18.90 -1.53
N ILE A 104 8.96 17.71 -1.30
CA ILE A 104 8.44 17.26 -0.02
C ILE A 104 9.44 16.42 0.78
N VAL A 105 10.46 15.85 0.12
CA VAL A 105 11.59 15.19 0.77
C VAL A 105 12.88 15.70 0.15
N ALA A 106 13.62 16.49 0.91
CA ALA A 106 14.90 17.03 0.45
C ALA A 106 16.01 15.95 0.42
N ALA A 107 16.92 16.06 -0.53
CA ALA A 107 18.20 15.34 -0.49
C ALA A 107 19.18 16.08 0.47
N PRO A 108 20.14 15.35 1.13
CA PRO A 108 20.33 13.90 1.10
C PRO A 108 19.24 13.15 1.88
N TYR A 109 18.85 11.98 1.36
CA TYR A 109 17.75 11.20 1.92
C TYR A 109 18.15 10.47 3.21
N GLY A 110 17.25 10.40 4.17
CA GLY A 110 17.36 9.54 5.34
C GLY A 110 17.35 8.04 4.95
N ALA A 111 17.86 7.19 5.86
CA ALA A 111 18.08 5.76 5.60
C ALA A 111 16.82 5.01 5.13
N SER A 112 15.64 5.37 5.60
CA SER A 112 14.35 4.75 5.22
C SER A 112 13.94 5.04 3.77
N VAL A 113 14.49 6.09 3.15
CA VAL A 113 14.16 6.55 1.80
C VAL A 113 15.31 6.34 0.81
N ALA A 114 16.57 6.44 1.25
CA ALA A 114 17.77 6.49 0.41
C ALA A 114 17.90 5.35 -0.63
N HIS A 115 17.35 4.16 -0.32
CA HIS A 115 17.42 2.99 -1.20
C HIS A 115 16.13 2.74 -1.99
N THR A 116 15.14 3.63 -1.89
CA THR A 116 13.85 3.49 -2.57
C THR A 116 13.94 3.89 -4.05
N PHE A 117 12.95 3.45 -4.82
CA PHE A 117 12.79 3.89 -6.20
C PHE A 117 12.54 5.39 -6.28
N SER A 118 11.76 5.96 -5.37
CA SER A 118 11.48 7.39 -5.32
C SER A 118 12.73 8.24 -5.08
N ALA A 119 13.68 7.77 -4.26
CA ALA A 119 14.96 8.46 -4.10
C ALA A 119 15.80 8.49 -5.40
N ARG A 120 15.72 7.42 -6.20
CA ARG A 120 16.38 7.39 -7.53
C ARG A 120 15.71 8.34 -8.51
N VAL A 121 14.39 8.45 -8.48
CA VAL A 121 13.64 9.40 -9.33
C VAL A 121 13.93 10.85 -8.92
N GLY A 122 13.87 11.16 -7.63
CA GLY A 122 14.14 12.51 -7.12
C GLY A 122 15.59 12.96 -7.29
N GLY A 123 16.55 12.02 -7.18
CA GLY A 123 17.98 12.34 -7.33
C GLY A 123 18.43 13.42 -6.34
N GLU A 124 19.32 14.32 -6.81
CA GLU A 124 19.83 15.42 -5.99
C GLU A 124 18.82 16.56 -5.76
N ARG A 125 17.79 16.66 -6.61
CA ARG A 125 16.77 17.72 -6.46
C ARG A 125 15.82 17.48 -5.28
N GLY A 126 15.71 16.25 -4.80
CA GLY A 126 14.72 15.83 -3.82
C GLY A 126 13.47 15.18 -4.48
N ILE A 127 12.62 14.56 -3.66
CA ILE A 127 11.37 13.96 -4.09
C ILE A 127 10.28 15.04 -4.06
N THR A 128 9.66 15.26 -5.21
CA THR A 128 8.54 16.19 -5.31
C THR A 128 7.23 15.54 -4.90
N ARG A 129 6.17 16.33 -4.73
CA ARG A 129 4.82 15.83 -4.46
C ARG A 129 4.36 14.89 -5.58
N SER A 130 4.58 15.23 -6.84
CA SER A 130 4.25 14.36 -7.98
C SER A 130 5.05 13.07 -7.97
N ASP A 131 6.37 13.12 -7.69
CA ASP A 131 7.19 11.90 -7.57
C ASP A 131 6.66 10.96 -6.48
N ALA A 132 6.22 11.51 -5.34
CA ALA A 132 5.68 10.73 -4.24
C ALA A 132 4.33 10.06 -4.62
N LEU A 133 3.40 10.81 -5.19
CA LEU A 133 2.11 10.27 -5.65
C LEU A 133 2.32 9.19 -6.71
N GLU A 134 3.20 9.43 -7.67
CA GLU A 134 3.53 8.47 -8.72
C GLU A 134 4.19 7.21 -8.14
N CYS A 135 5.23 7.35 -7.31
CA CYS A 135 6.03 6.22 -6.84
C CYS A 135 5.36 5.43 -5.71
N TRP A 136 4.70 6.11 -4.76
CA TRP A 136 4.20 5.50 -3.53
C TRP A 136 2.72 5.11 -3.59
N ILE A 137 1.95 5.66 -4.53
CA ILE A 137 0.57 5.26 -4.78
C ILE A 137 0.52 4.45 -6.08
N TYR A 138 0.69 5.09 -7.23
CA TYR A 138 0.40 4.48 -8.53
C TYR A 138 1.32 3.30 -8.85
N GLN A 139 2.63 3.50 -8.90
CA GLN A 139 3.57 2.41 -9.23
C GLN A 139 3.64 1.34 -8.14
N HIS A 140 3.48 1.74 -6.88
CA HIS A 140 3.41 0.80 -5.76
C HIS A 140 2.18 -0.11 -5.89
N ALA A 141 1.02 0.45 -6.20
CA ALA A 141 -0.21 -0.32 -6.43
C ALA A 141 -0.07 -1.28 -7.62
N LEU A 142 0.53 -0.84 -8.74
CA LEU A 142 0.76 -1.72 -9.90
C LEU A 142 1.64 -2.93 -9.57
N ARG A 143 2.67 -2.77 -8.74
CA ARG A 143 3.50 -3.90 -8.29
C ARG A 143 2.69 -4.90 -7.49
N HIS A 144 1.93 -4.43 -6.50
CA HIS A 144 1.10 -5.32 -5.69
C HIS A 144 -0.04 -5.94 -6.49
N MET A 145 -0.58 -5.26 -7.48
CA MET A 145 -1.53 -5.87 -8.42
C MET A 145 -0.92 -7.09 -9.13
N GLY A 146 0.31 -6.96 -9.65
CA GLY A 146 1.00 -8.09 -10.29
C GLY A 146 1.27 -9.25 -9.32
N GLU A 147 1.66 -8.95 -8.08
CA GLU A 147 1.84 -9.95 -7.02
C GLU A 147 0.53 -10.66 -6.68
N ILE A 148 -0.56 -9.90 -6.54
CA ILE A 148 -1.90 -10.43 -6.25
C ILE A 148 -2.39 -11.31 -7.41
N GLU A 149 -2.21 -10.89 -8.66
CA GLU A 149 -2.59 -11.70 -9.83
C GLU A 149 -1.83 -13.02 -9.89
N HIS A 150 -0.52 -12.97 -9.64
CA HIS A 150 0.28 -14.19 -9.56
C HIS A 150 -0.20 -15.10 -8.43
N ALA A 151 -0.39 -14.55 -7.22
CA ALA A 151 -0.85 -15.30 -6.06
C ALA A 151 -2.27 -15.89 -6.26
N ARG A 152 -3.15 -15.20 -6.97
CA ARG A 152 -4.49 -15.71 -7.33
C ARG A 152 -4.39 -17.02 -8.11
N SER A 153 -3.46 -17.13 -9.04
CA SER A 153 -3.25 -18.39 -9.80
C SER A 153 -2.79 -19.54 -8.90
N LEU A 154 -2.03 -19.25 -7.84
CA LEU A 154 -1.54 -20.25 -6.88
C LEU A 154 -2.63 -20.76 -5.93
N VAL A 155 -3.71 -20.02 -5.73
CA VAL A 155 -4.87 -20.41 -4.92
C VAL A 155 -6.05 -20.92 -5.78
N GLY A 156 -5.79 -21.27 -7.04
CA GLY A 156 -6.78 -21.89 -7.93
C GLY A 156 -7.75 -20.90 -8.59
N LEU A 157 -7.47 -19.60 -8.55
CA LEU A 157 -8.24 -18.59 -9.26
C LEU A 157 -7.59 -18.26 -10.61
N SER A 158 -8.40 -17.93 -11.61
CA SER A 158 -7.86 -17.33 -12.84
C SER A 158 -7.32 -15.92 -12.52
N GLY A 159 -6.15 -15.57 -13.08
CA GLY A 159 -5.66 -14.21 -13.07
C GLY A 159 -6.64 -13.26 -13.76
N MET A 160 -6.53 -11.96 -13.48
CA MET A 160 -7.21 -10.97 -14.30
C MET A 160 -6.46 -10.89 -15.63
N THR A 161 -7.09 -11.33 -16.68
CA THR A 161 -6.52 -11.18 -18.03
C THR A 161 -6.76 -9.75 -18.50
N SER A 162 -5.71 -9.09 -18.88
CA SER A 162 -5.79 -7.85 -19.64
C SER A 162 -6.35 -8.09 -21.03
#